data_abc96f281e909dc7812001f8fd54b7a2
#
_entry.id   abc96f281e909dc7812001f8fd54b7a2
#
_cell.length_a   1.000
_cell.length_b   1.000
_cell.length_c   1.000
_cell.angle_alpha   90.00
_cell.angle_beta   90.00
_cell.angle_gamma   90.00
#
_symmetry.space_group_name_H-M   'P 1'
#
loop_
_entity.id
_entity.type
_entity.pdbx_description
1 polymer ?
#
loop_
_entity_poly.entity_id
_entity_poly.type
_entity_poly.pdbx_seq_one_letter_code
_entity_poly.pdbx_strand_id
1 'polypeptide(L)'
;YEEPLRDVTPAEKAQLDAVKSRIESIVAANMSSANYINGTIIPRARATFEKAAIRRTDDGGIIGAPLLSNDECNRPKGELRLDDIENMLNAFALNSHINNDPKYDDDFFLVMDHAIDQGFAFGHGNGTNHHYGYNIRKIYDAMWLMRDKIAARGKTDEYVKVLAYWSGLAETRKPYVYGRDELLDSWHTLLIPKIVSALMLPDEAEQYRAMKSLGVWLSGSLGFTPGTIGGIKPDGTTFHHGGFYPAYSTGAFAMIGYFCKATRGTDFTLSEQARRNFKLALMTMASYTDLRDWGLGLAGRHPFGKNGPVSYTHLTLPTIA
;
A
#
# COMPACT_ATOMS: atom_id res chain seq x y z
N TYR A 1 -18.35 6.42 6.23
CA TYR A 1 -18.61 7.32 7.36
C TYR A 1 -17.69 8.54 7.26
N GLU A 2 -18.24 9.71 7.13
CA GLU A 2 -17.48 10.94 6.97
C GLU A 2 -17.98 11.99 7.97
N GLU A 3 -17.13 12.40 8.90
CA GLU A 3 -17.43 13.49 9.81
C GLU A 3 -17.35 14.84 9.06
N PRO A 4 -18.08 15.87 9.52
CA PRO A 4 -17.90 17.21 8.99
C PRO A 4 -16.45 17.68 9.09
N LEU A 5 -15.95 18.37 8.07
CA LEU A 5 -14.62 18.96 8.10
C LEU A 5 -14.61 20.09 9.13
N ARG A 6 -13.65 20.06 10.02
CA ARG A 6 -13.40 21.05 11.06
C ARG A 6 -11.92 21.14 11.38
N ASP A 7 -11.49 22.21 11.95
CA ASP A 7 -10.12 22.35 12.45
C ASP A 7 -9.80 21.26 13.47
N VAL A 8 -8.59 20.73 13.40
CA VAL A 8 -8.06 19.76 14.36
C VAL A 8 -7.63 20.46 15.64
N THR A 9 -7.91 19.86 16.77
CA THR A 9 -7.40 20.31 18.07
C THR A 9 -5.90 19.97 18.20
N PRO A 10 -5.17 20.63 19.11
CA PRO A 10 -3.76 20.29 19.37
C PRO A 10 -3.55 18.79 19.73
N ALA A 11 -4.51 18.18 20.44
CA ALA A 11 -4.45 16.77 20.79
C ALA A 11 -4.63 15.86 19.57
N GLU A 12 -5.53 16.21 18.65
CA GLU A 12 -5.76 15.50 17.40
C GLU A 12 -4.56 15.64 16.44
N LYS A 13 -3.97 16.83 16.37
CA LYS A 13 -2.72 17.05 15.64
C LYS A 13 -1.58 16.18 16.18
N ALA A 14 -1.41 16.11 17.49
CA ALA A 14 -0.42 15.23 18.11
C ALA A 14 -0.62 13.76 17.75
N GLN A 15 -1.87 13.31 17.58
CA GLN A 15 -2.18 11.95 17.13
C GLN A 15 -1.76 11.75 15.66
N LEU A 16 -2.03 12.72 14.77
CA LEU A 16 -1.55 12.67 13.38
C LEU A 16 -0.03 12.60 13.31
N ASP A 17 0.66 13.44 14.07
CA ASP A 17 2.13 13.48 14.10
C ASP A 17 2.72 12.16 14.61
N ALA A 18 2.08 11.55 15.62
CA ALA A 18 2.47 10.24 16.11
C ALA A 18 2.31 9.14 15.05
N VAL A 19 1.21 9.16 14.28
CA VAL A 19 1.00 8.21 13.18
C VAL A 19 2.01 8.43 12.07
N LYS A 20 2.27 9.68 11.65
CA LYS A 20 3.29 10.04 10.65
C LYS A 20 4.67 9.51 11.04
N SER A 21 5.10 9.71 12.28
CA SER A 21 6.38 9.21 12.79
C SER A 21 6.45 7.68 12.78
N ARG A 22 5.36 7.00 13.12
CA ARG A 22 5.31 5.53 13.11
C ARG A 22 5.30 4.95 11.70
N ILE A 23 4.62 5.58 10.75
CA ILE A 23 4.67 5.19 9.33
C ILE A 23 6.10 5.36 8.79
N GLU A 24 6.80 6.44 9.11
CA GLU A 24 8.22 6.61 8.79
C GLU A 24 9.04 5.41 9.26
N SER A 25 8.84 5.01 10.52
CA SER A 25 9.54 3.85 11.10
C SER A 25 9.18 2.52 10.43
N ILE A 26 7.92 2.35 9.98
CA ILE A 26 7.46 1.15 9.27
C ILE A 26 8.10 1.10 7.88
N VAL A 27 8.10 2.19 7.15
CA VAL A 27 8.74 2.28 5.82
C VAL A 27 10.23 2.00 5.95
N ALA A 28 10.91 2.61 6.93
CA ALA A 28 12.33 2.38 7.19
C ALA A 28 12.65 0.92 7.55
N ALA A 29 11.82 0.28 8.38
CA ALA A 29 12.01 -1.12 8.79
C ALA A 29 11.83 -2.11 7.63
N ASN A 30 11.06 -1.74 6.60
CA ASN A 30 10.81 -2.56 5.42
C ASN A 30 11.83 -2.33 4.29
N MET A 31 12.78 -1.41 4.48
CA MET A 31 13.84 -1.16 3.51
C MET A 31 14.83 -2.32 3.46
N SER A 32 15.33 -2.60 2.28
CA SER A 32 16.47 -3.49 2.07
C SER A 32 17.74 -2.88 2.68
N SER A 33 18.78 -3.70 2.87
CA SER A 33 20.07 -3.18 3.33
C SER A 33 20.65 -2.14 2.35
N ALA A 34 21.40 -1.16 2.87
CA ALA A 34 22.02 -0.12 2.04
C ALA A 34 22.91 -0.72 0.94
N ASN A 35 23.64 -1.81 1.23
CA ASN A 35 24.47 -2.50 0.23
C ASN A 35 23.62 -3.06 -0.91
N TYR A 36 22.47 -3.67 -0.62
CA TYR A 36 21.57 -4.19 -1.66
C TYR A 36 20.90 -3.06 -2.45
N ILE A 37 20.52 -1.98 -1.78
CA ILE A 37 19.94 -0.79 -2.43
C ILE A 37 20.96 -0.23 -3.42
N ASN A 38 22.18 0.05 -2.98
CA ASN A 38 23.21 0.68 -3.81
C ASN A 38 23.77 -0.26 -4.88
N GLY A 39 23.92 -1.55 -4.58
CA GLY A 39 24.52 -2.53 -5.49
C GLY A 39 23.54 -3.17 -6.48
N THR A 40 22.23 -3.09 -6.21
CA THR A 40 21.24 -3.82 -7.01
C THR A 40 20.03 -2.96 -7.40
N ILE A 41 19.35 -2.34 -6.44
CA ILE A 41 18.07 -1.66 -6.68
C ILE A 41 18.30 -0.42 -7.57
N ILE A 42 19.19 0.47 -7.17
CA ILE A 42 19.47 1.71 -7.90
C ILE A 42 20.04 1.45 -9.30
N PRO A 43 21.08 0.60 -9.48
CA PRO A 43 21.59 0.30 -10.83
C PRO A 43 20.55 -0.30 -11.77
N ARG A 44 19.71 -1.21 -11.27
CA ARG A 44 18.62 -1.80 -12.08
C ARG A 44 17.59 -0.76 -12.50
N ALA A 45 17.16 0.11 -11.59
CA ALA A 45 16.22 1.18 -11.91
C ALA A 45 16.81 2.17 -12.92
N ARG A 46 18.08 2.51 -12.78
CA ARG A 46 18.79 3.36 -13.77
C ARG A 46 18.82 2.73 -15.17
N ALA A 47 19.16 1.46 -15.27
CA ALA A 47 19.14 0.76 -16.55
C ALA A 47 17.74 0.75 -17.18
N THR A 48 16.69 0.58 -16.37
CA THR A 48 15.30 0.66 -16.83
C THR A 48 14.95 2.07 -17.31
N PHE A 49 15.32 3.10 -16.56
CA PHE A 49 15.08 4.50 -16.89
C PHE A 49 15.77 4.90 -18.22
N GLU A 50 17.04 4.54 -18.37
CA GLU A 50 17.80 4.81 -19.58
C GLU A 50 17.19 4.12 -20.82
N LYS A 51 16.79 2.85 -20.66
CA LYS A 51 16.11 2.10 -21.72
C LYS A 51 14.74 2.71 -22.07
N ALA A 52 14.01 3.22 -21.08
CA ALA A 52 12.71 3.86 -21.27
C ALA A 52 12.81 5.20 -21.97
N ALA A 53 13.99 5.82 -22.00
CA ALA A 53 14.28 7.10 -22.67
C ALA A 53 13.28 8.22 -22.29
N ILE A 54 12.84 8.23 -21.02
CA ILE A 54 11.92 9.25 -20.53
C ILE A 54 12.64 10.59 -20.49
N ARG A 55 12.08 11.61 -21.14
CA ARG A 55 12.63 12.96 -21.15
C ARG A 55 11.56 14.01 -21.42
N ARG A 56 11.84 15.26 -21.05
CA ARG A 56 11.03 16.40 -21.47
C ARG A 56 11.41 16.81 -22.88
N THR A 57 10.44 17.29 -23.60
CA THR A 57 10.60 17.94 -24.90
C THR A 57 10.77 19.46 -24.73
N ASP A 58 11.25 20.14 -25.76
CA ASP A 58 11.52 21.59 -25.73
C ASP A 58 10.23 22.41 -25.51
N ASP A 59 9.08 21.88 -25.91
CA ASP A 59 7.75 22.46 -25.69
C ASP A 59 7.14 22.13 -24.33
N GLY A 60 7.89 21.42 -23.45
CA GLY A 60 7.48 21.06 -22.09
C GLY A 60 6.68 19.76 -21.97
N GLY A 61 6.46 19.05 -23.07
CA GLY A 61 5.86 17.73 -23.08
C GLY A 61 6.78 16.67 -22.46
N ILE A 62 6.28 15.45 -22.31
CA ILE A 62 7.05 14.30 -21.85
C ILE A 62 6.94 13.18 -22.87
N ILE A 63 8.07 12.58 -23.22
CA ILE A 63 8.14 11.42 -24.11
C ILE A 63 8.99 10.33 -23.49
N GLY A 64 8.74 9.08 -23.89
CA GLY A 64 9.45 7.90 -23.40
C GLY A 64 8.73 6.64 -23.83
N ALA A 65 9.19 5.49 -23.34
CA ALA A 65 8.50 4.23 -23.54
C ALA A 65 7.06 4.33 -22.97
N PRO A 66 6.04 3.87 -23.70
CA PRO A 66 4.66 3.94 -23.25
C PRO A 66 4.43 3.02 -22.06
N LEU A 67 3.56 3.47 -21.14
CA LEU A 67 3.08 2.66 -20.02
C LEU A 67 1.86 1.87 -20.49
N LEU A 68 1.97 0.56 -20.52
CA LEU A 68 0.86 -0.32 -20.85
C LEU A 68 0.14 -0.86 -19.62
N SER A 69 -1.11 -1.20 -19.82
CA SER A 69 -1.89 -1.97 -18.85
C SER A 69 -1.21 -3.33 -18.59
N ASN A 70 -1.48 -3.87 -17.42
CA ASN A 70 -0.89 -5.11 -16.93
C ASN A 70 -1.38 -6.39 -17.64
N ASP A 71 -1.82 -6.27 -18.89
CA ASP A 71 -2.19 -7.45 -19.69
C ASP A 71 -0.94 -8.25 -20.02
N GLU A 72 -0.77 -9.37 -19.32
CA GLU A 72 0.40 -10.25 -19.45
C GLU A 72 0.49 -10.94 -20.81
N CYS A 73 -0.61 -10.97 -21.56
CA CYS A 73 -0.72 -11.80 -22.75
C CYS A 73 -0.11 -11.18 -24.02
N ASN A 74 0.03 -9.87 -24.11
CA ASN A 74 0.38 -9.18 -25.36
C ASN A 74 1.38 -8.04 -25.18
N ARG A 75 2.57 -8.32 -24.59
CA ARG A 75 3.59 -7.27 -24.46
C ARG A 75 4.42 -7.07 -25.70
N PRO A 76 4.31 -5.96 -26.38
CA PRO A 76 5.33 -5.50 -27.30
C PRO A 76 6.66 -5.23 -26.56
N LYS A 77 7.78 -5.47 -27.20
CA LYS A 77 9.09 -5.16 -26.64
C LYS A 77 9.28 -3.64 -26.50
N GLY A 78 9.74 -3.20 -25.35
CA GLY A 78 10.12 -1.81 -25.12
C GLY A 78 9.12 -0.96 -24.33
N GLU A 79 8.04 -1.56 -23.83
CA GLU A 79 7.03 -0.89 -23.04
C GLU A 79 7.29 -1.00 -21.55
N LEU A 80 6.82 0.01 -20.79
CA LEU A 80 6.88 0.03 -19.33
C LEU A 80 5.64 -0.62 -18.72
N ARG A 81 5.82 -1.18 -17.55
CA ARG A 81 4.76 -1.67 -16.66
C ARG A 81 4.65 -0.77 -15.45
N LEU A 82 3.54 -0.89 -14.71
CA LEU A 82 3.40 -0.24 -13.40
C LEU A 82 4.50 -0.66 -12.42
N ASP A 83 4.93 -1.92 -12.45
CA ASP A 83 6.04 -2.38 -11.60
C ASP A 83 7.40 -1.79 -12.01
N ASP A 84 7.63 -1.45 -13.28
CA ASP A 84 8.82 -0.71 -13.70
C ASP A 84 8.79 0.73 -13.14
N ILE A 85 7.65 1.41 -13.24
CA ILE A 85 7.43 2.73 -12.62
C ILE A 85 7.64 2.66 -11.11
N GLU A 86 7.01 1.69 -10.44
CA GLU A 86 7.17 1.46 -9.00
C GLU A 86 8.64 1.30 -8.62
N ASN A 87 9.38 0.47 -9.35
CA ASN A 87 10.79 0.18 -9.06
C ASN A 87 11.69 1.40 -9.28
N MET A 88 11.46 2.19 -10.34
CA MET A 88 12.21 3.43 -10.59
C MET A 88 11.95 4.46 -9.51
N LEU A 89 10.69 4.76 -9.21
CA LEU A 89 10.32 5.74 -8.18
C LEU A 89 10.89 5.35 -6.81
N ASN A 90 10.73 4.07 -6.43
CA ASN A 90 11.25 3.56 -5.16
C ASN A 90 12.78 3.66 -5.08
N ALA A 91 13.50 3.29 -6.14
CA ALA A 91 14.96 3.35 -6.16
C ALA A 91 15.48 4.79 -6.05
N PHE A 92 14.89 5.73 -6.75
CA PHE A 92 15.31 7.13 -6.74
C PHE A 92 14.99 7.80 -5.40
N ALA A 93 13.82 7.49 -4.81
CA ALA A 93 13.48 7.93 -3.45
C ALA A 93 14.42 7.36 -2.39
N LEU A 94 14.79 6.08 -2.49
CA LEU A 94 15.75 5.45 -1.59
C LEU A 94 17.15 6.08 -1.72
N ASN A 95 17.60 6.40 -2.94
CA ASN A 95 18.86 7.11 -3.11
C ASN A 95 18.85 8.47 -2.41
N SER A 96 17.79 9.23 -2.62
CA SER A 96 17.61 10.54 -1.98
C SER A 96 17.59 10.45 -0.46
N HIS A 97 16.89 9.45 0.09
CA HIS A 97 16.69 9.32 1.53
C HIS A 97 17.88 8.67 2.26
N ILE A 98 18.41 7.54 1.74
CA ILE A 98 19.47 6.77 2.42
C ILE A 98 20.84 7.36 2.17
N ASN A 99 21.12 7.73 0.92
CA ASN A 99 22.42 8.27 0.52
C ASN A 99 22.50 9.78 0.73
N ASN A 100 21.38 10.44 1.05
CA ASN A 100 21.24 11.90 1.06
C ASN A 100 21.79 12.53 -0.25
N ASP A 101 21.56 11.84 -1.37
CA ASP A 101 22.08 12.19 -2.68
C ASP A 101 20.91 12.60 -3.59
N PRO A 102 20.81 13.90 -3.95
CA PRO A 102 19.72 14.40 -4.79
C PRO A 102 19.89 14.09 -6.28
N LYS A 103 20.91 13.34 -6.67
CA LYS A 103 21.28 13.07 -8.07
C LYS A 103 20.12 12.60 -8.93
N TYR A 104 19.20 11.82 -8.37
CA TYR A 104 18.07 11.26 -9.10
C TYR A 104 16.72 11.89 -8.73
N ASP A 105 16.73 13.03 -8.02
CA ASP A 105 15.48 13.70 -7.65
C ASP A 105 14.70 14.17 -8.88
N ASP A 106 15.38 14.77 -9.86
CA ASP A 106 14.72 15.21 -11.10
C ASP A 106 14.19 14.03 -11.92
N ASP A 107 14.91 12.92 -11.94
CA ASP A 107 14.47 11.68 -12.59
C ASP A 107 13.23 11.09 -11.87
N PHE A 108 13.16 11.18 -10.54
CA PHE A 108 11.97 10.77 -9.78
C PHE A 108 10.72 11.54 -10.22
N PHE A 109 10.81 12.86 -10.29
CA PHE A 109 9.69 13.70 -10.75
C PHE A 109 9.34 13.45 -12.20
N LEU A 110 10.34 13.27 -13.04
CA LEU A 110 10.13 12.97 -14.45
C LEU A 110 9.42 11.64 -14.67
N VAL A 111 9.79 10.59 -13.93
CA VAL A 111 9.12 9.27 -13.99
C VAL A 111 7.68 9.37 -13.50
N MET A 112 7.42 10.12 -12.43
CA MET A 112 6.06 10.28 -11.92
C MET A 112 5.19 11.09 -12.89
N ASP A 113 5.71 12.20 -13.42
CA ASP A 113 5.00 13.02 -14.40
C ASP A 113 4.72 12.21 -15.69
N HIS A 114 5.67 11.38 -16.14
CA HIS A 114 5.47 10.46 -17.26
C HIS A 114 4.39 9.41 -16.97
N ALA A 115 4.40 8.81 -15.77
CA ALA A 115 3.39 7.84 -15.39
C ALA A 115 1.97 8.46 -15.39
N ILE A 116 1.85 9.70 -14.92
CA ILE A 116 0.58 10.45 -14.94
C ILE A 116 0.14 10.73 -16.37
N ASP A 117 1.03 11.21 -17.23
CA ASP A 117 0.76 11.46 -18.65
C ASP A 117 0.28 10.19 -19.37
N GLN A 118 0.86 9.04 -19.02
CA GLN A 118 0.54 7.74 -19.62
C GLN A 118 -0.66 7.02 -18.96
N GLY A 119 -1.37 7.66 -18.06
CA GLY A 119 -2.62 7.14 -17.51
C GLY A 119 -2.58 6.59 -16.08
N PHE A 120 -1.43 6.64 -15.39
CA PHE A 120 -1.42 6.50 -13.93
C PHE A 120 -1.90 7.81 -13.30
N ALA A 121 -3.14 8.19 -13.60
CA ALA A 121 -3.73 9.50 -13.35
C ALA A 121 -5.08 9.39 -12.64
N PHE A 122 -5.54 10.51 -12.07
CA PHE A 122 -6.86 10.59 -11.47
C PHE A 122 -7.95 10.38 -12.54
N GLY A 123 -8.90 9.50 -12.23
CA GLY A 123 -10.05 9.25 -13.11
C GLY A 123 -9.75 8.37 -14.32
N HIS A 124 -8.52 7.86 -14.45
CA HIS A 124 -8.10 7.01 -15.55
C HIS A 124 -7.91 5.57 -15.09
N GLY A 125 -8.31 4.58 -15.89
CA GLY A 125 -8.20 3.16 -15.55
C GLY A 125 -6.89 2.49 -15.97
N ASN A 126 -6.07 3.17 -16.75
CA ASN A 126 -4.88 2.61 -17.37
C ASN A 126 -5.11 1.19 -17.93
N GLY A 127 -6.20 1.03 -18.67
CA GLY A 127 -6.71 -0.28 -19.08
C GLY A 127 -7.28 -1.09 -17.92
N THR A 128 -7.49 -2.37 -18.13
CA THR A 128 -7.97 -3.29 -17.10
C THR A 128 -6.78 -3.86 -16.34
N ASN A 129 -6.42 -3.24 -15.23
CA ASN A 129 -5.37 -3.73 -14.35
C ASN A 129 -5.96 -4.59 -13.24
N HIS A 130 -5.96 -5.88 -13.44
CA HIS A 130 -6.31 -6.81 -12.38
C HIS A 130 -5.18 -6.86 -11.34
N HIS A 131 -5.52 -6.82 -10.06
CA HIS A 131 -4.55 -6.86 -8.95
C HIS A 131 -3.46 -5.77 -9.00
N TYR A 132 -3.76 -4.61 -9.54
CA TYR A 132 -2.79 -3.51 -9.71
C TYR A 132 -2.09 -3.11 -8.40
N GLY A 133 -2.73 -3.31 -7.26
CA GLY A 133 -2.15 -3.03 -5.95
C GLY A 133 -0.80 -3.70 -5.71
N TYR A 134 -0.55 -4.87 -6.29
CA TYR A 134 0.75 -5.54 -6.21
C TYR A 134 1.88 -4.79 -6.93
N ASN A 135 1.53 -3.93 -7.87
CA ASN A 135 2.47 -3.24 -8.77
C ASN A 135 2.62 -1.75 -8.47
N ILE A 136 1.95 -1.23 -7.42
CA ILE A 136 1.98 0.21 -7.10
C ILE A 136 2.32 0.51 -5.64
N ARG A 137 2.35 -0.48 -4.76
CA ARG A 137 2.46 -0.24 -3.30
C ARG A 137 3.75 0.48 -2.91
N LYS A 138 4.89 0.20 -3.55
CA LYS A 138 6.16 0.90 -3.27
C LYS A 138 6.20 2.31 -3.84
N ILE A 139 5.29 2.67 -4.75
CA ILE A 139 5.11 4.07 -5.15
C ILE A 139 4.74 4.90 -3.92
N TYR A 140 3.89 4.37 -3.05
CA TYR A 140 3.47 5.08 -1.84
C TYR A 140 4.60 5.23 -0.82
N ASP A 141 5.43 4.20 -0.66
CA ASP A 141 6.64 4.31 0.16
C ASP A 141 7.58 5.40 -0.40
N ALA A 142 7.78 5.40 -1.72
CA ALA A 142 8.60 6.40 -2.41
C ALA A 142 8.03 7.82 -2.27
N MET A 143 6.73 7.99 -2.43
CA MET A 143 6.06 9.29 -2.24
C MET A 143 6.18 9.77 -0.79
N TRP A 144 6.05 8.87 0.19
CA TRP A 144 6.25 9.20 1.59
C TRP A 144 7.67 9.70 1.87
N LEU A 145 8.68 9.01 1.34
CA LEU A 145 10.09 9.41 1.48
C LEU A 145 10.41 10.75 0.82
N MET A 146 9.73 11.06 -0.29
CA MET A 146 9.95 12.28 -1.08
C MET A 146 8.98 13.43 -0.74
N ARG A 147 8.06 13.27 0.23
CA ARG A 147 6.96 14.22 0.50
C ARG A 147 7.39 15.67 0.67
N ASP A 148 8.50 15.91 1.37
CA ASP A 148 8.99 17.27 1.59
C ASP A 148 9.51 17.90 0.29
N LYS A 149 10.16 17.12 -0.56
CA LYS A 149 10.62 17.56 -1.89
C LYS A 149 9.47 17.73 -2.87
N ILE A 150 8.42 16.90 -2.76
CA ILE A 150 7.17 17.03 -3.52
C ILE A 150 6.49 18.34 -3.15
N ALA A 151 6.39 18.66 -1.84
CA ALA A 151 5.84 19.91 -1.36
C ALA A 151 6.67 21.13 -1.82
N ALA A 152 7.99 21.05 -1.71
CA ALA A 152 8.89 22.11 -2.16
C ALA A 152 8.77 22.43 -3.67
N ARG A 153 8.37 21.45 -4.49
CA ARG A 153 8.10 21.61 -5.93
C ARG A 153 6.67 22.00 -6.27
N GLY A 154 5.79 22.16 -5.27
CA GLY A 154 4.38 22.47 -5.50
C GLY A 154 3.57 21.35 -6.17
N LYS A 155 4.04 20.08 -6.07
CA LYS A 155 3.42 18.92 -6.71
C LYS A 155 2.48 18.13 -5.77
N THR A 156 2.28 18.57 -4.54
CA THR A 156 1.48 17.83 -3.55
C THR A 156 0.06 17.57 -4.03
N ASP A 157 -0.66 18.60 -4.46
CA ASP A 157 -2.08 18.46 -4.85
C ASP A 157 -2.26 17.50 -6.04
N GLU A 158 -1.39 17.63 -7.04
CA GLU A 158 -1.43 16.78 -8.23
C GLU A 158 -1.16 15.32 -7.87
N TYR A 159 -0.06 15.05 -7.16
CA TYR A 159 0.34 13.68 -6.83
C TYR A 159 -0.59 13.03 -5.83
N VAL A 160 -1.01 13.76 -4.79
CA VAL A 160 -1.92 13.21 -3.78
C VAL A 160 -3.29 12.87 -4.39
N LYS A 161 -3.78 13.65 -5.35
CA LYS A 161 -5.01 13.34 -6.08
C LYS A 161 -4.91 12.00 -6.83
N VAL A 162 -3.77 11.72 -7.46
CA VAL A 162 -3.48 10.44 -8.13
C VAL A 162 -3.38 9.30 -7.11
N LEU A 163 -2.60 9.51 -6.04
CA LEU A 163 -2.42 8.50 -4.98
C LEU A 163 -3.73 8.13 -4.30
N ALA A 164 -4.54 9.12 -3.93
CA ALA A 164 -5.85 8.89 -3.31
C ALA A 164 -6.81 8.11 -4.22
N TYR A 165 -6.76 8.38 -5.52
CA TYR A 165 -7.57 7.66 -6.51
C TYR A 165 -7.13 6.20 -6.63
N TRP A 166 -5.84 5.95 -6.87
CA TRP A 166 -5.31 4.60 -7.09
C TRP A 166 -5.26 3.74 -5.83
N SER A 167 -5.15 4.34 -4.63
CA SER A 167 -5.31 3.60 -3.37
C SER A 167 -6.76 3.23 -3.07
N GLY A 168 -7.72 3.83 -3.75
CA GLY A 168 -9.13 3.70 -3.41
C GLY A 168 -9.49 4.34 -2.07
N LEU A 169 -8.80 5.42 -1.66
CA LEU A 169 -9.06 6.11 -0.39
C LEU A 169 -10.52 6.55 -0.26
N ALA A 170 -11.16 6.94 -1.36
CA ALA A 170 -12.55 7.37 -1.36
C ALA A 170 -13.54 6.28 -0.89
N GLU A 171 -13.19 5.00 -0.99
CA GLU A 171 -14.02 3.90 -0.48
C GLU A 171 -14.24 4.01 1.04
N THR A 172 -13.28 4.56 1.76
CA THR A 172 -13.32 4.67 3.22
C THR A 172 -14.33 5.69 3.73
N ARG A 173 -14.83 6.57 2.86
CA ARG A 173 -15.84 7.58 3.20
C ARG A 173 -17.23 6.99 3.43
N LYS A 174 -17.44 5.74 3.06
CA LYS A 174 -18.69 5.00 3.25
C LYS A 174 -18.46 3.82 4.17
N PRO A 175 -19.50 3.35 4.88
CA PRO A 175 -19.41 2.09 5.60
C PRO A 175 -18.97 0.97 4.67
N TYR A 176 -18.12 0.08 5.18
CA TYR A 176 -17.73 -1.10 4.42
C TYR A 176 -18.95 -1.97 4.13
N VAL A 177 -19.08 -2.39 2.88
CA VAL A 177 -20.11 -3.32 2.42
C VAL A 177 -19.40 -4.56 1.88
N TYR A 178 -19.64 -5.71 2.49
CA TYR A 178 -19.10 -6.97 1.99
C TYR A 178 -19.81 -7.42 0.71
N GLY A 179 -19.12 -8.21 -0.11
CA GLY A 179 -19.65 -8.68 -1.39
C GLY A 179 -18.60 -8.82 -2.47
N ARG A 180 -17.36 -8.41 -2.16
CA ARG A 180 -16.21 -8.57 -3.07
C ARG A 180 -15.29 -9.67 -2.57
N ASP A 181 -14.83 -10.51 -3.49
CA ASP A 181 -13.91 -11.62 -3.20
C ASP A 181 -12.47 -11.16 -2.93
N GLU A 182 -12.11 -9.94 -3.35
CA GLU A 182 -10.73 -9.41 -3.33
C GLU A 182 -10.36 -8.66 -2.06
N LEU A 183 -11.09 -8.84 -0.96
CA LEU A 183 -10.85 -8.10 0.27
C LEU A 183 -9.43 -8.33 0.84
N LEU A 184 -8.94 -9.58 0.81
CA LEU A 184 -7.62 -9.91 1.32
C LEU A 184 -6.51 -9.25 0.50
N ASP A 185 -6.66 -9.18 -0.81
CA ASP A 185 -5.73 -8.45 -1.69
C ASP A 185 -5.76 -6.95 -1.39
N SER A 186 -6.95 -6.38 -1.16
CA SER A 186 -7.09 -4.98 -0.78
C SER A 186 -6.38 -4.68 0.55
N TRP A 187 -6.55 -5.51 1.57
CA TRP A 187 -5.80 -5.35 2.82
C TRP A 187 -4.29 -5.46 2.60
N HIS A 188 -3.86 -6.46 1.81
CA HIS A 188 -2.45 -6.71 1.57
C HIS A 188 -1.76 -5.60 0.78
N THR A 189 -2.41 -5.09 -0.25
CA THR A 189 -1.74 -4.24 -1.24
C THR A 189 -2.11 -2.76 -1.15
N LEU A 190 -3.30 -2.44 -0.64
CA LEU A 190 -3.82 -1.08 -0.66
C LEU A 190 -4.01 -0.44 0.74
N LEU A 191 -3.81 -1.18 1.83
CA LEU A 191 -3.99 -0.60 3.16
C LEU A 191 -2.93 0.46 3.49
N ILE A 192 -1.65 0.16 3.29
CA ILE A 192 -0.57 1.15 3.45
C ILE A 192 -0.71 2.30 2.44
N PRO A 193 -0.97 2.05 1.14
CA PRO A 193 -1.35 3.08 0.19
C PRO A 193 -2.45 4.03 0.67
N LYS A 194 -3.54 3.51 1.25
CA LYS A 194 -4.61 4.34 1.84
C LYS A 194 -4.12 5.22 2.99
N ILE A 195 -3.29 4.66 3.89
CA ILE A 195 -2.71 5.42 5.01
C ILE A 195 -1.83 6.56 4.48
N VAL A 196 -0.90 6.26 3.57
CA VAL A 196 0.00 7.27 2.99
C VAL A 196 -0.80 8.34 2.26
N SER A 197 -1.78 7.96 1.45
CA SER A 197 -2.65 8.92 0.75
C SER A 197 -3.40 9.84 1.72
N ALA A 198 -3.93 9.29 2.82
CA ALA A 198 -4.62 10.07 3.84
C ALA A 198 -3.69 11.06 4.55
N LEU A 199 -2.46 10.63 4.90
CA LEU A 199 -1.50 11.46 5.61
C LEU A 199 -0.80 12.51 4.72
N MET A 200 -0.82 12.33 3.40
CA MET A 200 -0.28 13.28 2.43
C MET A 200 -1.31 14.30 1.93
N LEU A 201 -2.58 14.22 2.34
CA LEU A 201 -3.57 15.27 2.03
C LEU A 201 -3.04 16.63 2.50
N PRO A 202 -3.28 17.72 1.75
CA PRO A 202 -2.68 19.02 2.05
C PRO A 202 -3.13 19.61 3.39
N ASP A 203 -4.36 19.34 3.80
CA ASP A 203 -4.99 19.92 4.98
C ASP A 203 -5.05 18.94 6.15
N GLU A 204 -4.63 19.37 7.36
CA GLU A 204 -4.59 18.51 8.56
C GLU A 204 -6.00 18.03 8.99
N ALA A 205 -7.04 18.84 8.76
CA ALA A 205 -8.42 18.45 9.06
C ALA A 205 -8.87 17.33 8.10
N GLU A 206 -8.48 17.42 6.82
CA GLU A 206 -8.72 16.34 5.86
C GLU A 206 -7.93 15.08 6.20
N GLN A 207 -6.66 15.20 6.60
CA GLN A 207 -5.84 14.07 7.06
C GLN A 207 -6.50 13.36 8.25
N TYR A 208 -6.92 14.11 9.27
CA TYR A 208 -7.55 13.56 10.46
C TYR A 208 -8.85 12.83 10.11
N ARG A 209 -9.72 13.48 9.34
CA ARG A 209 -10.99 12.91 8.87
C ARG A 209 -10.77 11.64 8.03
N ALA A 210 -9.82 11.66 7.11
CA ALA A 210 -9.51 10.51 6.26
C ALA A 210 -8.97 9.32 7.07
N MET A 211 -8.06 9.57 8.02
CA MET A 211 -7.54 8.53 8.91
C MET A 211 -8.62 7.93 9.80
N LYS A 212 -9.53 8.76 10.31
CA LYS A 212 -10.66 8.29 11.13
C LYS A 212 -11.63 7.46 10.29
N SER A 213 -11.98 7.92 9.10
CA SER A 213 -12.80 7.17 8.15
C SER A 213 -12.16 5.82 7.78
N LEU A 214 -10.86 5.79 7.55
CA LEU A 214 -10.11 4.57 7.27
C LEU A 214 -10.18 3.57 8.44
N GLY A 215 -10.03 4.03 9.69
CA GLY A 215 -10.16 3.19 10.88
C GLY A 215 -11.55 2.56 11.01
N VAL A 216 -12.59 3.34 10.75
CA VAL A 216 -14.00 2.86 10.75
C VAL A 216 -14.24 1.86 9.61
N TRP A 217 -13.79 2.18 8.40
CA TRP A 217 -13.91 1.33 7.22
C TRP A 217 -13.19 -0.01 7.41
N LEU A 218 -11.95 0.03 7.87
CA LEU A 218 -11.17 -1.19 8.15
C LEU A 218 -11.82 -2.02 9.26
N SER A 219 -12.33 -1.37 10.31
CA SER A 219 -13.08 -2.07 11.36
C SER A 219 -14.31 -2.79 10.82
N GLY A 220 -15.05 -2.16 9.92
CA GLY A 220 -16.20 -2.78 9.25
C GLY A 220 -15.78 -3.97 8.37
N SER A 221 -14.67 -3.84 7.64
CA SER A 221 -14.16 -4.89 6.76
C SER A 221 -13.66 -6.14 7.51
N LEU A 222 -13.31 -6.00 8.79
CA LEU A 222 -12.95 -7.11 9.68
C LEU A 222 -14.16 -7.78 10.35
N GLY A 223 -15.38 -7.43 9.94
CA GLY A 223 -16.59 -8.14 10.31
C GLY A 223 -16.64 -9.55 9.70
N PHE A 224 -17.44 -10.43 10.31
CA PHE A 224 -17.65 -11.76 9.78
C PHE A 224 -18.46 -11.72 8.48
N THR A 225 -17.98 -12.43 7.47
CA THR A 225 -18.63 -12.50 6.15
C THR A 225 -19.41 -13.79 5.97
N PRO A 226 -20.60 -13.74 5.32
CA PRO A 226 -21.43 -14.94 5.11
C PRO A 226 -20.91 -15.80 3.97
N GLY A 227 -21.31 -17.07 3.99
CA GLY A 227 -21.11 -18.02 2.89
C GLY A 227 -19.67 -18.10 2.42
N THR A 228 -19.45 -18.02 1.11
CA THR A 228 -18.14 -18.09 0.45
C THR A 228 -17.50 -16.72 0.18
N ILE A 229 -18.15 -15.63 0.59
CA ILE A 229 -17.61 -14.27 0.42
C ILE A 229 -16.26 -14.14 1.12
N GLY A 230 -15.29 -13.50 0.49
CA GLY A 230 -13.95 -13.25 1.04
C GLY A 230 -13.99 -12.48 2.37
N GLY A 231 -13.05 -12.78 3.26
CA GLY A 231 -12.94 -12.17 4.59
C GLY A 231 -12.92 -13.18 5.73
N ILE A 232 -13.10 -12.70 6.96
CA ILE A 232 -13.06 -13.50 8.19
C ILE A 232 -14.40 -14.20 8.42
N LYS A 233 -14.36 -15.48 8.79
CA LYS A 233 -15.53 -16.27 9.12
C LYS A 233 -15.74 -16.35 10.65
N PRO A 234 -16.95 -16.74 11.11
CA PRO A 234 -17.23 -16.84 12.57
C PRO A 234 -16.31 -17.78 13.34
N ASP A 235 -15.72 -18.77 12.66
CA ASP A 235 -14.73 -19.72 13.23
C ASP A 235 -13.28 -19.19 13.15
N GLY A 236 -13.08 -17.97 12.63
CA GLY A 236 -11.77 -17.36 12.45
C GLY A 236 -11.04 -17.77 11.17
N THR A 237 -11.59 -18.67 10.36
CA THR A 237 -11.00 -18.98 9.05
C THR A 237 -11.13 -17.78 8.10
N THR A 238 -10.27 -17.72 7.10
CA THR A 238 -10.30 -16.65 6.10
C THR A 238 -10.54 -17.22 4.71
N PHE A 239 -11.48 -16.60 4.01
CA PHE A 239 -11.86 -16.99 2.66
C PHE A 239 -11.38 -15.97 1.64
N HIS A 240 -10.95 -16.50 0.48
CA HIS A 240 -10.57 -15.74 -0.71
C HIS A 240 -10.85 -16.60 -1.94
N HIS A 241 -11.20 -16.01 -3.07
CA HIS A 241 -11.58 -16.73 -4.29
C HIS A 241 -12.68 -17.80 -4.06
N GLY A 242 -13.67 -17.46 -3.24
CA GLY A 242 -14.84 -18.32 -2.99
C GLY A 242 -14.58 -19.51 -2.06
N GLY A 243 -13.44 -19.59 -1.40
CA GLY A 243 -13.08 -20.71 -0.51
C GLY A 243 -12.11 -20.38 0.61
N PHE A 244 -11.84 -21.38 1.44
CA PHE A 244 -10.83 -21.31 2.47
C PHE A 244 -9.43 -21.22 1.85
N TYR A 245 -8.77 -20.07 2.01
CA TYR A 245 -7.50 -19.83 1.35
C TYR A 245 -6.54 -19.02 2.24
N PRO A 246 -5.96 -19.63 3.27
CA PRO A 246 -5.16 -18.96 4.28
C PRO A 246 -3.86 -18.32 3.74
N ALA A 247 -3.32 -18.81 2.62
CA ALA A 247 -2.10 -18.26 2.04
C ALA A 247 -2.22 -16.76 1.69
N TYR A 248 -3.40 -16.29 1.29
CA TYR A 248 -3.64 -14.87 1.03
C TYR A 248 -3.71 -14.02 2.31
N SER A 249 -4.02 -14.66 3.43
CA SER A 249 -4.19 -13.95 4.70
C SER A 249 -2.86 -13.48 5.30
N THR A 250 -1.74 -14.13 4.99
CA THR A 250 -0.43 -13.80 5.58
C THR A 250 -0.02 -12.37 5.32
N GLY A 251 0.00 -11.97 4.05
CA GLY A 251 0.32 -10.59 3.67
C GLY A 251 -0.71 -9.58 4.16
N ALA A 252 -2.00 -9.92 4.07
CA ALA A 252 -3.09 -9.10 4.55
C ALA A 252 -2.99 -8.83 6.05
N PHE A 253 -2.75 -9.86 6.86
CA PHE A 253 -2.64 -9.72 8.31
C PHE A 253 -1.41 -8.94 8.74
N ALA A 254 -0.30 -9.05 8.01
CA ALA A 254 0.87 -8.21 8.26
C ALA A 254 0.55 -6.72 8.08
N MET A 255 -0.18 -6.35 7.02
CA MET A 255 -0.56 -4.95 6.77
C MET A 255 -1.56 -4.42 7.81
N ILE A 256 -2.53 -5.24 8.24
CA ILE A 256 -3.42 -4.89 9.35
C ILE A 256 -2.61 -4.69 10.65
N GLY A 257 -1.62 -5.54 10.90
CA GLY A 257 -0.68 -5.37 12.02
C GLY A 257 0.09 -4.05 11.98
N TYR A 258 0.58 -3.64 10.81
CA TYR A 258 1.21 -2.32 10.62
C TYR A 258 0.22 -1.18 10.88
N PHE A 259 -1.03 -1.29 10.41
CA PHE A 259 -2.06 -0.32 10.74
C PHE A 259 -2.26 -0.21 12.26
N CYS A 260 -2.43 -1.34 12.95
CA CYS A 260 -2.57 -1.35 14.41
C CYS A 260 -1.38 -0.72 15.13
N LYS A 261 -0.15 -1.02 14.67
CA LYS A 261 1.08 -0.41 15.20
C LYS A 261 1.10 1.11 14.98
N ALA A 262 0.75 1.55 13.78
CA ALA A 262 0.74 2.97 13.43
C ALA A 262 -0.30 3.76 14.22
N THR A 263 -1.49 3.21 14.41
CA THR A 263 -2.64 3.91 15.02
C THR A 263 -2.81 3.68 16.51
N ARG A 264 -1.93 2.92 17.17
CA ARG A 264 -2.03 2.59 18.60
C ARG A 264 -2.15 3.86 19.46
N GLY A 265 -3.21 3.89 20.31
CA GLY A 265 -3.47 5.00 21.23
C GLY A 265 -3.95 6.27 20.54
N THR A 266 -4.51 6.18 19.35
CA THR A 266 -5.13 7.29 18.63
C THR A 266 -6.61 7.02 18.35
N ASP A 267 -7.33 8.03 17.88
CA ASP A 267 -8.75 7.90 17.48
C ASP A 267 -8.94 7.10 16.18
N PHE A 268 -7.86 6.71 15.53
CA PHE A 268 -7.84 5.98 14.25
C PHE A 268 -7.79 4.47 14.43
N THR A 269 -7.74 3.97 15.68
CA THR A 269 -7.62 2.54 15.97
C THR A 269 -8.82 1.74 15.51
N LEU A 270 -8.61 0.44 15.33
CA LEU A 270 -9.71 -0.51 15.11
C LEU A 270 -10.70 -0.49 16.28
N SER A 271 -11.98 -0.68 15.96
CA SER A 271 -13.01 -0.94 16.97
C SER A 271 -12.65 -2.19 17.78
N GLU A 272 -13.19 -2.26 19.00
CA GLU A 272 -12.96 -3.43 19.86
C GLU A 272 -13.45 -4.74 19.23
N GLN A 273 -14.60 -4.70 18.55
CA GLN A 273 -15.10 -5.87 17.84
C GLN A 273 -14.17 -6.31 16.70
N ALA A 274 -13.66 -5.37 15.92
CA ALA A 274 -12.72 -5.66 14.83
C ALA A 274 -11.42 -6.27 15.36
N ARG A 275 -10.91 -5.77 16.50
CA ARG A 275 -9.74 -6.36 17.17
C ARG A 275 -9.99 -7.79 17.63
N ARG A 276 -11.17 -8.07 18.22
CA ARG A 276 -11.55 -9.43 18.60
C ARG A 276 -11.62 -10.37 17.42
N ASN A 277 -12.25 -9.95 16.33
CA ASN A 277 -12.35 -10.75 15.10
C ASN A 277 -10.99 -11.02 14.48
N PHE A 278 -10.15 -9.99 14.41
CA PHE A 278 -8.79 -10.13 13.87
C PHE A 278 -7.92 -11.04 14.74
N LYS A 279 -8.01 -10.90 16.09
CA LYS A 279 -7.33 -11.81 17.03
C LYS A 279 -7.81 -13.24 16.84
N LEU A 280 -9.12 -13.47 16.69
CA LEU A 280 -9.66 -14.81 16.42
C LEU A 280 -9.05 -15.38 15.13
N ALA A 281 -9.01 -14.61 14.05
CA ALA A 281 -8.44 -15.08 12.78
C ALA A 281 -6.95 -15.43 12.91
N LEU A 282 -6.17 -14.64 13.64
CA LEU A 282 -4.75 -14.93 13.90
C LEU A 282 -4.59 -16.21 14.74
N MET A 283 -5.37 -16.39 15.79
CA MET A 283 -5.32 -17.58 16.64
C MET A 283 -5.76 -18.83 15.88
N THR A 284 -6.80 -18.73 15.05
CA THR A 284 -7.24 -19.81 14.17
C THR A 284 -6.14 -20.18 13.18
N MET A 285 -5.50 -19.19 12.56
CA MET A 285 -4.38 -19.47 11.66
C MET A 285 -3.21 -20.14 12.37
N ALA A 286 -2.88 -19.71 13.58
CA ALA A 286 -1.84 -20.33 14.40
C ALA A 286 -2.17 -21.79 14.75
N SER A 287 -3.44 -22.16 14.87
CA SER A 287 -3.86 -23.51 15.28
C SER A 287 -3.63 -24.58 14.20
N TYR A 288 -3.58 -24.21 12.92
CA TYR A 288 -3.35 -25.15 11.82
C TYR A 288 -1.98 -24.98 11.15
N THR A 289 -1.09 -24.22 11.77
CA THR A 289 0.29 -24.06 11.32
C THR A 289 1.24 -24.83 12.23
N ASP A 290 2.23 -25.48 11.65
CA ASP A 290 3.33 -26.11 12.40
C ASP A 290 4.55 -25.17 12.37
N LEU A 291 4.69 -24.39 13.43
CA LEU A 291 5.79 -23.41 13.61
C LEU A 291 6.00 -22.45 12.43
N ARG A 292 6.40 -22.97 11.28
CA ARG A 292 6.77 -22.17 10.09
C ARG A 292 6.00 -22.55 8.84
N ASP A 293 5.34 -23.68 8.85
CA ASP A 293 4.67 -24.23 7.70
C ASP A 293 3.22 -24.60 8.00
N TRP A 294 2.44 -24.72 6.97
CA TRP A 294 1.14 -25.36 6.98
C TRP A 294 1.11 -26.53 6.00
N GLY A 295 0.21 -27.45 6.24
CA GLY A 295 0.04 -28.63 5.36
C GLY A 295 -0.29 -28.21 3.93
N LEU A 296 0.08 -29.08 2.97
CA LEU A 296 -0.10 -28.85 1.53
C LEU A 296 -1.52 -28.43 1.16
N GLY A 297 -2.53 -28.99 1.80
CA GLY A 297 -3.95 -28.64 1.56
C GLY A 297 -4.33 -27.22 1.95
N LEU A 298 -3.51 -26.52 2.75
CA LEU A 298 -3.74 -25.15 3.19
C LEU A 298 -2.94 -24.11 2.38
N ALA A 299 -1.96 -24.56 1.63
CA ALA A 299 -1.08 -23.71 0.84
C ALA A 299 -1.70 -23.23 -0.48
N GLY A 300 -2.91 -23.67 -0.83
CA GLY A 300 -3.60 -23.33 -2.05
C GLY A 300 -2.78 -23.72 -3.29
N ARG A 301 -2.63 -22.80 -4.24
CA ARG A 301 -1.85 -23.03 -5.47
C ARG A 301 -0.32 -23.01 -5.29
N HIS A 302 0.15 -22.82 -4.05
CA HIS A 302 1.58 -22.76 -3.72
C HIS A 302 1.98 -23.88 -2.74
N PRO A 303 1.72 -25.17 -3.06
CA PRO A 303 1.91 -26.28 -2.12
C PRO A 303 3.37 -26.47 -1.69
N PHE A 304 4.32 -26.01 -2.49
CA PHE A 304 5.75 -26.00 -2.19
C PHE A 304 6.30 -24.60 -1.94
N GLY A 305 5.41 -23.63 -1.78
CA GLY A 305 5.77 -22.21 -1.62
C GLY A 305 6.27 -21.88 -0.22
N LYS A 306 7.10 -20.88 -0.15
CA LYS A 306 7.73 -20.35 1.08
C LYS A 306 6.81 -19.46 1.91
N ASN A 307 5.51 -19.47 1.68
CA ASN A 307 4.53 -18.58 2.31
C ASN A 307 4.08 -19.11 3.67
N GLY A 308 5.04 -19.50 4.51
CA GLY A 308 4.75 -19.85 5.88
C GLY A 308 4.32 -18.63 6.71
N PRO A 309 3.57 -18.86 7.79
CA PRO A 309 2.97 -17.79 8.61
C PRO A 309 3.95 -17.03 9.50
N VAL A 310 5.22 -17.32 9.45
CA VAL A 310 6.24 -16.87 10.42
C VAL A 310 6.41 -15.36 10.48
N SER A 311 6.34 -14.68 9.35
CA SER A 311 6.67 -13.26 9.31
C SER A 311 5.61 -12.35 9.96
N TYR A 312 4.33 -12.73 9.96
CA TYR A 312 3.29 -11.87 10.51
C TYR A 312 2.98 -12.15 12.00
N THR A 313 3.23 -13.35 12.51
CA THR A 313 2.98 -13.66 13.92
C THR A 313 3.90 -12.84 14.83
N HIS A 314 5.13 -12.57 14.41
CA HIS A 314 6.05 -11.70 15.15
C HIS A 314 5.67 -10.21 15.09
N LEU A 315 4.99 -9.79 14.01
CA LEU A 315 4.63 -8.38 13.81
C LEU A 315 3.25 -8.04 14.38
N THR A 316 2.31 -8.99 14.40
CA THR A 316 0.91 -8.72 14.68
C THR A 316 0.46 -9.09 16.08
N LEU A 317 0.89 -10.21 16.63
CA LEU A 317 0.47 -10.65 17.97
C LEU A 317 0.83 -9.65 19.08
N PRO A 318 2.03 -9.04 19.13
CA PRO A 318 2.34 -8.01 20.12
C PRO A 318 1.61 -6.69 19.90
N THR A 319 1.03 -6.47 18.73
CA THR A 319 0.43 -5.17 18.33
C THR A 319 -1.06 -5.10 18.64
N ILE A 320 -1.70 -6.23 18.88
CA ILE A 320 -3.15 -6.35 19.17
C ILE A 320 -3.46 -6.71 20.62
N ALA A 321 -2.44 -6.88 21.47
CA ALA A 321 -2.59 -7.17 22.91
C ALA A 321 -2.97 -5.89 23.73
#